data_dd0c46e758c975a364c38de0f543932b
#
_entry.id   dd0c46e758c975a364c38de0f543932b
#
_cell.length_a   1.000
_cell.length_b   1.000
_cell.length_c   1.000
_cell.angle_alpha   90.00
_cell.angle_beta   90.00
_cell.angle_gamma   90.00
#
_symmetry.space_group_name_H-M   'P 1'
#
loop_
_entity.id
_entity.type
_entity.pdbx_description
1 polymer ?
#
loop_
_entity_poly.entity_id
_entity_poly.type
_entity_poly.pdbx_seq_one_letter_code
_entity_poly.pdbx_strand_id
1 'polypeptide(L)'
;MKMKNSFYSIWAKVVVCCFWMMIFSFLIVGLTVHLMNQLNVWNLLPLPLTGLHFIFVLAIITTILGVFISMFIFKHALNPITQLSRSMQQVAEGNYNVKLDADPHKGEIHDLLTNFNHMVQELNSTETLHSDFISSVSHEFKTPLATISGYATLLQDDTLSAEERNEYINIIIRTTRELSHMTGNILSLSRLENQTIITDQESFHVDEQIRQCILLRET
;
A
#
# COMPACT_ATOMS: atom_id res chain seq x y z
N MET A 1 -11.84 -16.13 -4.93
CA MET A 1 -12.77 -17.06 -4.28
C MET A 1 -12.58 -17.15 -2.75
N LYS A 2 -11.37 -17.05 -2.20
CA LYS A 2 -11.08 -17.07 -0.74
C LYS A 2 -11.64 -15.84 0.06
N MET A 3 -11.71 -14.65 -0.55
CA MET A 3 -12.18 -13.43 0.14
C MET A 3 -13.68 -13.42 0.45
N LYS A 4 -14.50 -14.03 -0.40
CA LYS A 4 -15.94 -14.13 -0.17
C LYS A 4 -16.24 -14.91 1.12
N ASN A 5 -15.43 -15.94 1.43
CA ASN A 5 -15.55 -16.72 2.65
C ASN A 5 -15.08 -15.96 3.91
N SER A 6 -14.11 -15.05 3.79
CA SER A 6 -13.65 -14.24 4.93
C SER A 6 -14.68 -13.17 5.33
N PHE A 7 -15.35 -12.57 4.35
CA PHE A 7 -16.42 -11.59 4.59
C PHE A 7 -17.62 -12.24 5.30
N TYR A 8 -18.03 -13.43 4.86
CA TYR A 8 -19.07 -14.21 5.56
C TYR A 8 -18.62 -14.61 6.96
N SER A 9 -17.33 -14.87 7.20
CA SER A 9 -16.79 -15.19 8.51
C SER A 9 -16.89 -14.01 9.49
N ILE A 10 -16.57 -12.79 9.04
CA ILE A 10 -16.66 -11.58 9.88
C ILE A 10 -18.13 -11.24 10.15
N TRP A 11 -18.98 -11.29 9.14
CA TRP A 11 -20.41 -11.09 9.28
C TRP A 11 -21.05 -12.10 10.24
N ALA A 12 -20.69 -13.37 10.09
CA ALA A 12 -21.14 -14.43 11.00
C ALA A 12 -20.72 -14.17 12.44
N LYS A 13 -19.48 -13.70 12.68
CA LYS A 13 -18.99 -13.35 14.01
C LYS A 13 -19.75 -12.17 14.63
N VAL A 14 -20.07 -11.14 13.84
CA VAL A 14 -20.89 -10.01 14.31
C VAL A 14 -22.30 -10.46 14.66
N VAL A 15 -22.93 -11.26 13.80
CA VAL A 15 -24.26 -11.82 14.05
C VAL A 15 -24.27 -12.69 15.31
N VAL A 16 -23.26 -13.55 15.47
CA VAL A 16 -23.08 -14.38 16.67
C VAL A 16 -22.87 -13.51 17.92
N CYS A 17 -22.11 -12.45 17.84
CA CYS A 17 -21.90 -11.53 18.95
C CYS A 17 -23.21 -10.82 19.33
N CYS A 18 -24.00 -10.36 18.36
CA CYS A 18 -25.33 -9.78 18.61
C CYS A 18 -26.28 -10.80 19.24
N PHE A 19 -26.25 -12.04 18.77
CA PHE A 19 -27.05 -13.13 19.35
C PHE A 19 -26.67 -13.41 20.79
N TRP A 20 -25.40 -13.47 21.15
CA TRP A 20 -24.93 -13.61 22.50
C TRP A 20 -25.30 -12.42 23.39
N MET A 21 -25.23 -11.19 22.88
CA MET A 21 -25.71 -10.01 23.61
C MET A 21 -27.20 -10.06 23.87
N MET A 22 -28.01 -10.54 22.93
CA MET A 22 -29.45 -10.77 23.16
C MET A 22 -29.69 -11.81 24.27
N ILE A 23 -29.02 -12.96 24.21
CA ILE A 23 -29.14 -14.01 25.24
C ILE A 23 -28.75 -13.46 26.61
N PHE A 24 -27.64 -12.74 26.71
CA PHE A 24 -27.17 -12.14 27.95
C PHE A 24 -28.15 -11.10 28.52
N SER A 25 -28.74 -10.28 27.62
CA SER A 25 -29.81 -9.35 27.98
C SER A 25 -31.04 -10.06 28.55
N PHE A 26 -31.51 -11.14 27.93
CA PHE A 26 -32.62 -11.94 28.42
C PHE A 26 -32.30 -12.58 29.76
N LEU A 27 -31.09 -13.06 30.00
CA LEU A 27 -30.64 -13.61 31.28
C LEU A 27 -30.65 -12.56 32.41
N ILE A 28 -30.16 -11.35 32.12
CA ILE A 28 -30.16 -10.22 33.05
C ILE A 28 -31.60 -9.86 33.43
N VAL A 29 -32.47 -9.75 32.44
CA VAL A 29 -33.89 -9.43 32.64
C VAL A 29 -34.57 -10.53 33.48
N GLY A 30 -34.32 -11.80 33.16
CA GLY A 30 -34.82 -12.94 33.91
C GLY A 30 -34.34 -12.94 35.35
N LEU A 31 -33.06 -12.64 35.58
CA LEU A 31 -32.47 -12.56 36.92
C LEU A 31 -33.05 -11.39 37.74
N THR A 32 -33.21 -10.21 37.12
CA THR A 32 -33.79 -9.04 37.80
C THR A 32 -35.24 -9.29 38.22
N VAL A 33 -36.03 -9.91 37.34
CA VAL A 33 -37.43 -10.28 37.68
C VAL A 33 -37.48 -11.32 38.78
N HIS A 34 -36.60 -12.33 38.77
CA HIS A 34 -36.52 -13.33 39.81
C HIS A 34 -36.16 -12.70 41.18
N LEU A 35 -35.19 -11.79 41.23
CA LEU A 35 -34.80 -11.04 42.41
C LEU A 35 -35.95 -10.14 42.93
N MET A 36 -36.64 -9.43 42.05
CA MET A 36 -37.78 -8.59 42.40
C MET A 36 -38.92 -9.42 42.97
N ASN A 37 -39.14 -10.63 42.49
CA ASN A 37 -40.15 -11.55 43.01
C ASN A 37 -39.76 -12.09 44.40
N GLN A 38 -38.50 -12.44 44.61
CA GLN A 38 -38.00 -12.88 45.94
C GLN A 38 -38.07 -11.79 47.00
N LEU A 39 -37.78 -10.53 46.62
CA LEU A 39 -37.79 -9.38 47.51
C LEU A 39 -39.21 -8.81 47.74
N ASN A 40 -40.24 -9.41 47.14
CA ASN A 40 -41.64 -8.98 47.26
C ASN A 40 -41.90 -7.50 46.92
N VAL A 41 -41.04 -6.94 46.05
CA VAL A 41 -41.05 -5.51 45.64
C VAL A 41 -42.33 -5.16 44.89
N TRP A 42 -43.00 -6.14 44.28
CA TRP A 42 -44.26 -5.95 43.55
C TRP A 42 -45.40 -5.42 44.42
N ASN A 43 -45.37 -5.71 45.74
CA ASN A 43 -46.38 -5.21 46.68
C ASN A 43 -46.12 -3.74 47.08
N LEU A 44 -44.96 -3.20 46.79
CA LEU A 44 -44.55 -1.83 47.11
C LEU A 44 -44.79 -0.83 45.97
N LEU A 45 -44.97 -1.30 44.76
CA LEU A 45 -45.21 -0.44 43.58
C LEU A 45 -46.69 -0.53 43.14
N PRO A 46 -47.46 0.57 43.22
CA PRO A 46 -48.86 0.61 42.79
C PRO A 46 -49.03 0.73 41.27
N LEU A 47 -48.32 -0.09 40.49
CA LEU A 47 -48.42 -0.10 39.03
C LEU A 47 -49.30 -1.28 38.60
N PRO A 48 -50.38 -1.03 37.83
CA PRO A 48 -51.29 -2.07 37.33
C PRO A 48 -50.72 -2.89 36.16
N LEU A 49 -49.44 -2.73 35.85
CA LEU A 49 -48.77 -3.51 34.81
C LEU A 49 -48.37 -4.86 35.39
N THR A 50 -49.03 -5.92 34.96
CA THR A 50 -48.60 -7.28 35.22
C THR A 50 -47.12 -7.43 34.86
N GLY A 51 -46.29 -8.02 35.73
CA GLY A 51 -44.83 -8.11 35.58
C GLY A 51 -44.38 -8.63 34.23
N LEU A 52 -45.23 -9.39 33.54
CA LEU A 52 -45.03 -9.87 32.16
C LEU A 52 -44.88 -8.73 31.13
N HIS A 53 -45.73 -7.69 31.19
CA HIS A 53 -45.66 -6.57 30.25
C HIS A 53 -44.36 -5.76 30.39
N PHE A 54 -43.90 -5.59 31.63
CA PHE A 54 -42.64 -4.91 31.92
C PHE A 54 -41.45 -5.67 31.32
N ILE A 55 -41.43 -7.00 31.43
CA ILE A 55 -40.40 -7.86 30.84
C ILE A 55 -40.37 -7.73 29.32
N PHE A 56 -41.54 -7.78 28.65
CA PHE A 56 -41.67 -7.63 27.23
C PHE A 56 -41.17 -6.26 26.71
N VAL A 57 -41.54 -5.18 27.39
CA VAL A 57 -41.09 -3.82 27.02
C VAL A 57 -39.57 -3.70 27.18
N LEU A 58 -39.00 -4.21 28.28
CA LEU A 58 -37.56 -4.17 28.52
C LEU A 58 -36.79 -5.01 27.45
N ALA A 59 -37.30 -6.19 27.11
CA ALA A 59 -36.72 -7.05 26.07
C ALA A 59 -36.75 -6.37 24.67
N ILE A 60 -37.81 -5.67 24.34
CA ILE A 60 -37.91 -4.92 23.08
C ILE A 60 -36.89 -3.77 23.05
N ILE A 61 -36.81 -2.99 24.16
CA ILE A 61 -35.85 -1.85 24.24
C ILE A 61 -34.41 -2.34 24.09
N THR A 62 -34.03 -3.42 24.80
CA THR A 62 -32.67 -3.95 24.75
C THR A 62 -32.34 -4.53 23.40
N THR A 63 -33.29 -5.14 22.68
CA THR A 63 -33.11 -5.64 21.33
C THR A 63 -32.89 -4.49 20.36
N ILE A 64 -33.71 -3.45 20.41
CA ILE A 64 -33.57 -2.26 19.54
C ILE A 64 -32.20 -1.58 19.77
N LEU A 65 -31.81 -1.40 21.02
CA LEU A 65 -30.53 -0.81 21.41
C LEU A 65 -29.35 -1.65 20.89
N GLY A 66 -29.43 -2.98 21.03
CA GLY A 66 -28.40 -3.90 20.54
C GLY A 66 -28.22 -3.86 18.99
N VAL A 67 -29.33 -3.81 18.25
CA VAL A 67 -29.31 -3.65 16.79
C VAL A 67 -28.67 -2.31 16.40
N PHE A 68 -29.04 -1.24 17.11
CA PHE A 68 -28.52 0.11 16.81
C PHE A 68 -27.00 0.19 17.07
N ILE A 69 -26.53 -0.32 18.18
CA ILE A 69 -25.11 -0.39 18.53
C ILE A 69 -24.36 -1.25 17.51
N SER A 70 -24.92 -2.39 17.10
CA SER A 70 -24.31 -3.27 16.10
C SER A 70 -24.17 -2.59 14.73
N MET A 71 -25.19 -1.89 14.27
CA MET A 71 -25.13 -1.10 13.01
C MET A 71 -24.07 0.02 13.10
N PHE A 72 -23.99 0.67 14.24
CA PHE A 72 -23.00 1.74 14.48
C PHE A 72 -21.57 1.21 14.40
N ILE A 73 -21.27 0.12 15.11
CA ILE A 73 -19.95 -0.53 15.08
C ILE A 73 -19.61 -1.00 13.66
N PHE A 74 -20.56 -1.62 12.96
CA PHE A 74 -20.35 -2.08 11.59
C PHE A 74 -19.96 -0.92 10.66
N LYS A 75 -20.72 0.17 10.71
CA LYS A 75 -20.49 1.32 9.83
C LYS A 75 -19.16 2.05 10.11
N HIS A 76 -18.79 2.17 11.37
CA HIS A 76 -17.65 3.00 11.78
C HIS A 76 -16.34 2.24 11.91
N ALA A 77 -16.37 0.94 12.22
CA ALA A 77 -15.16 0.15 12.41
C ALA A 77 -14.94 -0.91 11.31
N LEU A 78 -15.94 -1.70 10.97
CA LEU A 78 -15.78 -2.84 10.07
C LEU A 78 -15.76 -2.46 8.59
N ASN A 79 -16.56 -1.49 8.17
CA ASN A 79 -16.64 -1.07 6.78
C ASN A 79 -15.32 -0.48 6.25
N PRO A 80 -14.66 0.46 6.96
CA PRO A 80 -13.34 0.96 6.55
C PRO A 80 -12.28 -0.14 6.43
N ILE A 81 -12.26 -1.10 7.34
CA ILE A 81 -11.30 -2.22 7.32
C ILE A 81 -11.53 -3.11 6.09
N THR A 82 -12.78 -3.35 5.72
CA THR A 82 -13.08 -4.15 4.50
C THR A 82 -12.73 -3.40 3.23
N GLN A 83 -12.90 -2.08 3.20
CA GLN A 83 -12.45 -1.24 2.09
C GLN A 83 -10.93 -1.26 1.98
N LEU A 84 -10.22 -1.08 3.08
CA LEU A 84 -8.76 -1.18 3.16
C LEU A 84 -8.27 -2.51 2.60
N SER A 85 -8.85 -3.63 3.05
CA SER A 85 -8.47 -4.97 2.57
C SER A 85 -8.65 -5.14 1.05
N ARG A 86 -9.71 -4.58 0.46
CA ARG A 86 -9.93 -4.61 -0.99
C ARG A 86 -8.94 -3.73 -1.73
N SER A 87 -8.65 -2.55 -1.19
CA SER A 87 -7.67 -1.63 -1.78
C SER A 87 -6.26 -2.18 -1.74
N MET A 88 -5.89 -2.85 -0.64
CA MET A 88 -4.61 -3.58 -0.56
C MET A 88 -4.49 -4.66 -1.64
N GLN A 89 -5.58 -5.35 -1.96
CA GLN A 89 -5.56 -6.34 -3.03
C GLN A 89 -5.37 -5.68 -4.40
N GLN A 90 -6.03 -4.55 -4.67
CA GLN A 90 -5.83 -3.79 -5.92
C GLN A 90 -4.39 -3.30 -6.07
N VAL A 91 -3.79 -2.82 -4.98
CA VAL A 91 -2.36 -2.44 -4.97
C VAL A 91 -1.46 -3.64 -5.26
N ALA A 92 -1.76 -4.81 -4.69
CA ALA A 92 -1.02 -6.04 -4.96
C ALA A 92 -1.16 -6.53 -6.42
N GLU A 93 -2.23 -6.14 -7.10
CA GLU A 93 -2.48 -6.39 -8.53
C GLU A 93 -1.86 -5.31 -9.43
N GLY A 94 -1.10 -4.34 -8.86
CA GLY A 94 -0.40 -3.27 -9.59
C GLY A 94 -1.23 -2.01 -9.82
N ASN A 95 -2.43 -1.89 -9.25
CA ASN A 95 -3.22 -0.67 -9.34
C ASN A 95 -2.88 0.27 -8.19
N TYR A 96 -1.99 1.22 -8.43
CA TYR A 96 -1.58 2.24 -7.46
C TYR A 96 -2.46 3.51 -7.46
N ASN A 97 -3.48 3.59 -8.31
CA ASN A 97 -4.43 4.72 -8.35
C ASN A 97 -5.57 4.58 -7.34
N VAL A 98 -5.34 3.87 -6.24
CA VAL A 98 -6.31 3.65 -5.19
C VAL A 98 -6.14 4.68 -4.09
N LYS A 99 -7.23 5.34 -3.70
CA LYS A 99 -7.25 6.27 -2.58
C LYS A 99 -8.44 5.97 -1.68
N LEU A 100 -8.19 5.83 -0.40
CA LEU A 100 -9.22 5.67 0.63
C LEU A 100 -9.55 7.01 1.26
N ASP A 101 -10.84 7.22 1.52
CA ASP A 101 -11.31 8.41 2.22
C ASP A 101 -11.04 8.27 3.73
N ALA A 102 -10.11 9.08 4.22
CA ALA A 102 -9.69 9.11 5.61
C ALA A 102 -10.44 10.22 6.34
N ASP A 103 -11.58 9.90 6.95
CA ASP A 103 -12.38 10.82 7.74
C ASP A 103 -11.62 11.21 9.03
N PRO A 104 -11.29 12.50 9.25
CA PRO A 104 -10.52 12.96 10.42
C PRO A 104 -11.15 12.63 11.77
N HIS A 105 -12.48 12.38 11.80
CA HIS A 105 -13.21 12.10 13.04
C HIS A 105 -13.15 10.63 13.49
N LYS A 106 -12.43 9.76 12.74
CA LYS A 106 -12.39 8.31 13.02
C LYS A 106 -11.18 7.85 13.83
N GLY A 107 -10.41 8.75 14.43
CA GLY A 107 -9.28 8.40 15.29
C GLY A 107 -8.29 7.42 14.64
N GLU A 108 -7.99 6.28 15.29
CA GLU A 108 -7.02 5.27 14.83
C GLU A 108 -7.31 4.73 13.41
N ILE A 109 -8.58 4.68 13.01
CA ILE A 109 -8.96 4.27 11.64
C ILE A 109 -8.54 5.33 10.63
N HIS A 110 -8.64 6.62 10.97
CA HIS A 110 -8.13 7.72 10.14
C HIS A 110 -6.63 7.55 9.88
N ASP A 111 -5.84 7.34 10.94
CA ASP A 111 -4.39 7.18 10.85
C ASP A 111 -4.02 5.98 9.98
N LEU A 112 -4.73 4.86 10.15
CA LEU A 112 -4.53 3.66 9.35
C LEU A 112 -4.77 3.89 7.85
N LEU A 113 -5.88 4.57 7.49
CA LEU A 113 -6.22 4.87 6.11
C LEU A 113 -5.27 5.91 5.50
N THR A 114 -4.85 6.89 6.29
CA THR A 114 -3.87 7.91 5.88
C THR A 114 -2.51 7.28 5.60
N ASN A 115 -2.03 6.43 6.50
CA ASN A 115 -0.76 5.71 6.31
C ASN A 115 -0.81 4.79 5.10
N PHE A 116 -1.95 4.12 4.85
CA PHE A 116 -2.15 3.33 3.64
C PHE A 116 -2.07 4.21 2.37
N ASN A 117 -2.76 5.34 2.35
CA ASN A 117 -2.72 6.26 1.20
C ASN A 117 -1.29 6.77 0.94
N HIS A 118 -0.55 7.10 2.00
CA HIS A 118 0.86 7.49 1.91
C HIS A 118 1.72 6.37 1.29
N MET A 119 1.59 5.16 1.79
CA MET A 119 2.31 4.01 1.25
C MET A 119 2.00 3.77 -0.24
N VAL A 120 0.73 3.87 -0.63
CA VAL A 120 0.33 3.71 -2.05
C VAL A 120 0.92 4.83 -2.91
N GLN A 121 0.96 6.06 -2.41
CA GLN A 121 1.56 7.19 -3.11
C GLN A 121 3.07 6.99 -3.32
N GLU A 122 3.80 6.52 -2.31
CA GLU A 122 5.23 6.20 -2.42
C GLU A 122 5.49 5.05 -3.41
N LEU A 123 4.66 4.00 -3.37
CA LEU A 123 4.75 2.91 -4.35
C LEU A 123 4.50 3.40 -5.78
N ASN A 124 3.48 4.24 -5.99
CA ASN A 124 3.18 4.80 -7.31
C ASN A 124 4.31 5.69 -7.82
N SER A 125 4.89 6.51 -6.95
CA SER A 125 6.05 7.35 -7.27
C SER A 125 7.25 6.50 -7.69
N THR A 126 7.55 5.44 -6.93
CA THR A 126 8.65 4.51 -7.22
C THR A 126 8.43 3.79 -8.55
N GLU A 127 7.23 3.29 -8.82
CA GLU A 127 6.89 2.63 -10.09
C GLU A 127 7.01 3.58 -11.28
N THR A 128 6.54 4.83 -11.13
CA THR A 128 6.67 5.85 -12.18
C THR A 128 8.15 6.14 -12.47
N LEU A 129 8.96 6.38 -11.44
CA LEU A 129 10.40 6.61 -11.59
C LEU A 129 11.09 5.41 -12.25
N HIS A 130 10.72 4.20 -11.88
CA HIS A 130 11.28 2.99 -12.49
C HIS A 130 10.91 2.86 -13.98
N SER A 131 9.65 3.13 -14.32
CA SER A 131 9.17 3.13 -15.71
C SER A 131 9.87 4.19 -16.56
N ASP A 132 10.00 5.41 -16.04
CA ASP A 132 10.70 6.52 -16.70
C ASP A 132 12.19 6.21 -16.88
N PHE A 133 12.82 5.59 -15.88
CA PHE A 133 14.19 5.13 -15.97
C PHE A 133 14.38 4.11 -17.10
N ILE A 134 13.56 3.05 -17.14
CA ILE A 134 13.63 2.04 -18.21
C ILE A 134 13.40 2.66 -19.59
N SER A 135 12.43 3.57 -19.71
CA SER A 135 12.18 4.29 -20.96
C SER A 135 13.38 5.12 -21.40
N SER A 136 13.94 5.91 -20.50
CA SER A 136 15.12 6.76 -20.75
C SER A 136 16.34 5.93 -21.14
N VAL A 137 16.62 4.86 -20.41
CA VAL A 137 17.70 3.93 -20.71
C VAL A 137 17.52 3.33 -22.11
N SER A 138 16.30 2.90 -22.45
CA SER A 138 16.00 2.32 -23.75
C SER A 138 16.25 3.32 -24.90
N HIS A 139 15.90 4.58 -24.72
CA HIS A 139 16.18 5.64 -25.68
C HIS A 139 17.68 5.92 -25.84
N GLU A 140 18.39 6.00 -24.70
CA GLU A 140 19.83 6.23 -24.68
C GLU A 140 20.63 5.09 -25.33
N PHE A 141 20.13 3.85 -25.27
CA PHE A 141 20.73 2.71 -26.00
C PHE A 141 20.41 2.70 -27.50
N LYS A 142 19.21 3.13 -27.88
CA LYS A 142 18.75 3.06 -29.28
C LYS A 142 19.62 3.91 -30.22
N THR A 143 20.02 5.10 -29.77
CA THR A 143 20.81 6.03 -30.55
C THR A 143 22.19 5.48 -30.91
N PRO A 144 23.05 5.05 -29.96
CA PRO A 144 24.35 4.49 -30.30
C PRO A 144 24.26 3.20 -31.13
N LEU A 145 23.27 2.33 -30.84
CA LEU A 145 23.04 1.12 -31.60
C LEU A 145 22.69 1.44 -33.09
N ALA A 146 21.83 2.43 -33.32
CA ALA A 146 21.50 2.88 -34.66
C ALA A 146 22.72 3.45 -35.37
N THR A 147 23.55 4.22 -34.66
CA THR A 147 24.82 4.77 -35.22
C THR A 147 25.78 3.65 -35.63
N ILE A 148 26.02 2.68 -34.71
CA ILE A 148 26.90 1.53 -35.02
C ILE A 148 26.35 0.75 -36.22
N SER A 149 25.05 0.44 -36.23
CA SER A 149 24.42 -0.31 -37.32
C SER A 149 24.49 0.44 -38.66
N GLY A 150 24.24 1.76 -38.65
CA GLY A 150 24.31 2.61 -39.83
C GLY A 150 25.71 2.63 -40.46
N TYR A 151 26.73 2.92 -39.66
CA TYR A 151 28.11 2.94 -40.16
C TYR A 151 28.62 1.56 -40.54
N ALA A 152 28.21 0.51 -39.83
CA ALA A 152 28.55 -0.86 -40.24
C ALA A 152 27.91 -1.24 -41.60
N THR A 153 26.69 -0.75 -41.87
CA THR A 153 26.05 -0.93 -43.19
C THR A 153 26.79 -0.16 -44.29
N LEU A 154 27.19 1.10 -44.02
CA LEU A 154 27.97 1.89 -44.96
C LEU A 154 29.31 1.24 -45.29
N LEU A 155 29.96 0.57 -44.34
CA LEU A 155 31.22 -0.16 -44.57
C LEU A 155 31.11 -1.34 -45.54
N GLN A 156 29.90 -1.77 -45.90
CA GLN A 156 29.65 -2.81 -46.90
C GLN A 156 29.82 -2.27 -48.34
N ASP A 157 29.92 -0.96 -48.49
CA ASP A 157 30.17 -0.35 -49.81
C ASP A 157 31.66 -0.50 -50.20
N ASP A 158 31.92 -1.22 -51.29
CA ASP A 158 33.26 -1.46 -51.81
C ASP A 158 33.89 -0.23 -52.48
N THR A 159 33.11 0.83 -52.74
CA THR A 159 33.57 2.05 -53.40
C THR A 159 34.19 3.08 -52.44
N LEU A 160 34.12 2.83 -51.10
CA LEU A 160 34.68 3.71 -50.10
C LEU A 160 36.19 3.87 -50.19
N SER A 161 36.66 5.10 -50.03
CA SER A 161 38.08 5.37 -49.86
C SER A 161 38.62 4.78 -48.54
N ALA A 162 39.93 4.60 -48.46
CA ALA A 162 40.58 4.12 -47.25
C ALA A 162 40.37 5.10 -46.05
N GLU A 163 40.35 6.38 -46.34
CA GLU A 163 40.11 7.45 -45.37
C GLU A 163 38.67 7.37 -44.80
N GLU A 164 37.64 7.27 -45.62
CA GLU A 164 36.24 7.14 -45.22
C GLU A 164 36.02 5.87 -44.41
N ARG A 165 36.60 4.76 -44.87
CA ARG A 165 36.54 3.49 -44.16
C ARG A 165 37.13 3.58 -42.75
N ASN A 166 38.26 4.22 -42.58
CA ASN A 166 38.89 4.45 -41.28
C ASN A 166 38.06 5.39 -40.41
N GLU A 167 37.46 6.42 -40.96
CA GLU A 167 36.56 7.32 -40.23
C GLU A 167 35.36 6.56 -39.68
N TYR A 168 34.66 5.76 -40.46
CA TYR A 168 33.51 4.98 -40.06
C TYR A 168 33.86 3.96 -38.99
N ILE A 169 35.00 3.28 -39.10
CA ILE A 169 35.51 2.37 -38.05
C ILE A 169 35.74 3.12 -36.74
N ASN A 170 36.35 4.31 -36.79
CA ASN A 170 36.62 5.10 -35.60
C ASN A 170 35.33 5.57 -34.91
N ILE A 171 34.28 5.93 -35.68
CA ILE A 171 32.97 6.26 -35.14
C ILE A 171 32.38 5.05 -34.44
N ILE A 172 32.42 3.87 -35.04
CA ILE A 172 31.91 2.64 -34.41
C ILE A 172 32.66 2.35 -33.11
N ILE A 173 33.99 2.42 -33.10
CA ILE A 173 34.79 2.17 -31.91
C ILE A 173 34.46 3.16 -30.78
N ARG A 174 34.37 4.47 -31.11
CA ARG A 174 34.02 5.50 -30.12
C ARG A 174 32.63 5.24 -29.51
N THR A 175 31.63 5.03 -30.37
CA THR A 175 30.24 4.80 -29.94
C THR A 175 30.11 3.51 -29.12
N THR A 176 30.89 2.48 -29.43
CA THR A 176 30.93 1.24 -28.63
C THR A 176 31.52 1.48 -27.24
N ARG A 177 32.55 2.34 -27.13
CA ARG A 177 33.12 2.73 -25.83
C ARG A 177 32.12 3.53 -24.99
N GLU A 178 31.41 4.49 -25.62
CA GLU A 178 30.33 5.25 -24.96
C GLU A 178 29.25 4.31 -24.40
N LEU A 179 28.83 3.34 -25.21
CA LEU A 179 27.84 2.33 -24.79
C LEU A 179 28.35 1.46 -23.63
N SER A 180 29.63 1.09 -23.66
CA SER A 180 30.27 0.34 -22.56
C SER A 180 30.32 1.14 -21.26
N HIS A 181 30.62 2.43 -21.32
CA HIS A 181 30.59 3.32 -20.17
C HIS A 181 29.17 3.46 -19.58
N MET A 182 28.16 3.61 -20.45
CA MET A 182 26.76 3.68 -20.03
C MET A 182 26.34 2.40 -19.29
N THR A 183 26.65 1.23 -19.83
CA THR A 183 26.35 -0.04 -19.15
C THR A 183 27.05 -0.15 -17.80
N GLY A 184 28.30 0.30 -17.69
CA GLY A 184 29.04 0.36 -16.43
C GLY A 184 28.36 1.25 -15.39
N ASN A 185 27.87 2.42 -15.80
CA ASN A 185 27.15 3.35 -14.94
C ASN A 185 25.82 2.75 -14.42
N ILE A 186 25.05 2.09 -15.30
CA ILE A 186 23.79 1.43 -14.94
C ILE A 186 24.04 0.30 -13.94
N LEU A 187 25.07 -0.53 -14.16
CA LEU A 187 25.44 -1.59 -13.23
C LEU A 187 25.89 -1.05 -11.85
N SER A 188 26.61 0.07 -11.84
CA SER A 188 27.01 0.75 -10.61
C SER A 188 25.81 1.30 -9.86
N LEU A 189 24.86 1.92 -10.56
CA LEU A 189 23.60 2.40 -9.97
C LEU A 189 22.81 1.24 -9.38
N SER A 190 22.62 0.16 -10.14
CA SER A 190 21.91 -1.03 -9.65
C SER A 190 22.56 -1.67 -8.42
N ARG A 191 23.90 -1.64 -8.33
CA ARG A 191 24.61 -2.10 -7.10
C ARG A 191 24.34 -1.21 -5.91
N LEU A 192 24.32 0.11 -6.10
CA LEU A 192 24.00 1.07 -5.04
C LEU A 192 22.56 0.94 -4.55
N GLU A 193 21.60 0.78 -5.45
CA GLU A 193 20.19 0.57 -5.08
C GLU A 193 19.96 -0.73 -4.29
N ASN A 194 20.70 -1.78 -4.60
CA ASN A 194 20.63 -3.07 -3.89
C ASN A 194 21.44 -3.11 -2.59
N GLN A 195 22.25 -2.08 -2.32
CA GLN A 195 23.02 -1.99 -1.08
C GLN A 195 22.14 -1.53 0.08
N THR A 196 21.50 -2.48 0.75
CA THR A 196 20.55 -2.25 1.86
C THR A 196 21.26 -1.85 3.17
N ILE A 197 22.55 -2.08 3.29
CA ILE A 197 23.35 -1.79 4.50
C ILE A 197 24.70 -1.24 4.07
N ILE A 198 24.99 -0.01 4.44
CA ILE A 198 26.33 0.56 4.35
C ILE A 198 27.12 -0.03 5.53
N THR A 199 27.92 -1.07 5.26
CA THR A 199 28.69 -1.80 6.29
C THR A 199 29.98 -1.09 6.68
N ASP A 200 30.55 -0.28 5.80
CA ASP A 200 31.78 0.44 6.04
C ASP A 200 31.53 1.95 5.99
N GLN A 201 31.40 2.56 7.16
CA GLN A 201 31.37 4.01 7.30
C GLN A 201 32.78 4.49 7.62
N GLU A 202 33.45 5.11 6.63
CA GLU A 202 34.70 5.79 6.83
C GLU A 202 34.53 7.30 6.87
N SER A 203 35.24 7.93 7.81
CA SER A 203 35.27 9.40 7.89
C SER A 203 36.28 9.92 6.86
N PHE A 204 35.82 10.77 5.93
CA PHE A 204 36.71 11.36 4.91
C PHE A 204 36.55 12.88 4.86
N HIS A 205 37.62 13.56 4.38
CA HIS A 205 37.61 15.00 4.14
C HIS A 205 37.03 15.33 2.76
N VAL A 206 35.84 15.94 2.74
CA VAL A 206 35.11 16.29 1.48
C VAL A 206 35.90 17.28 0.63
N ASP A 207 36.58 18.25 1.26
CA ASP A 207 37.43 19.25 0.63
C ASP A 207 38.60 18.62 -0.15
N GLU A 208 39.25 17.61 0.41
CA GLU A 208 40.32 16.88 -0.26
C GLU A 208 39.82 16.01 -1.41
N GLN A 209 38.68 15.38 -1.29
CA GLN A 209 38.03 14.64 -2.39
C GLN A 209 37.64 15.54 -3.56
N ILE A 210 37.06 16.71 -3.29
CA ILE A 210 36.72 17.69 -4.31
C ILE A 210 38.01 18.16 -5.02
N ARG A 211 39.05 18.46 -4.26
CA ARG A 211 40.36 18.85 -4.81
C ARG A 211 40.96 17.78 -5.74
N GLN A 212 40.92 16.52 -5.36
CA GLN A 212 41.37 15.41 -6.20
C GLN A 212 40.55 15.28 -7.48
N CYS A 213 39.21 15.42 -7.40
CA CYS A 213 38.33 15.40 -8.57
C CYS A 213 38.63 16.54 -9.58
N ILE A 214 38.97 17.73 -9.06
CA ILE A 214 39.36 18.87 -9.93
C ILE A 214 40.69 18.60 -10.61
N LEU A 215 41.69 18.14 -9.88
CA LEU A 215 43.02 17.84 -10.43
C LEU A 215 42.98 16.73 -11.50
N LEU A 216 42.11 15.72 -11.34
CA LEU A 216 41.94 14.66 -12.35
C LEU A 216 41.27 15.14 -13.65
N ARG A 217 40.66 16.30 -13.64
CA ARG A 217 39.97 16.86 -14.82
C ARG A 217 40.84 17.87 -15.61
N GLU A 218 41.94 18.35 -14.99
CA GLU A 218 42.91 19.27 -15.60
C GLU A 218 44.05 18.55 -16.37
N THR A 219 44.11 17.23 -16.27
CA THR A 219 45.02 16.35 -17.02
C THR A 219 44.31 15.66 -18.18
#